data_c797e69bd218b5ae6bb859b755b126be
#
_entry.id   c797e69bd218b5ae6bb859b755b126be
#
_cell.length_a   1.000
_cell.length_b   1.000
_cell.length_c   1.000
_cell.angle_alpha   90.00
_cell.angle_beta   90.00
_cell.angle_gamma   90.00
#
_symmetry.space_group_name_H-M   'P 1'
#
loop_
_entity.id
_entity.type
_entity.pdbx_description
1 polymer ?
#
loop_
_entity_poly.entity_id
_entity_poly.type
_entity_poly.pdbx_seq_one_letter_code
_entity_poly.pdbx_strand_id
1 'polypeptide(L)'
;MDRIQTRATLDESLRALTDDLVRLSNEVDTAIEQSIRAYSNCDVELAQQIIAEDAKINSKRFEIEENCLHIMVTQQPVAGDMRMIVTGMNIVTELERMGDHAAGI
;
A
#
# COMPACT_ATOMS: atom_id res chain seq x y z
N MET A 1 14.00 -12.42 25.36
CA MET A 1 13.31 -11.16 25.08
C MET A 1 12.02 -11.13 25.91
N ASP A 2 11.75 -10.00 26.55
CA ASP A 2 10.55 -9.83 27.35
C ASP A 2 9.31 -9.81 26.46
N ARG A 3 8.21 -10.41 26.92
CA ARG A 3 6.92 -10.40 26.22
C ARG A 3 6.41 -8.98 25.95
N ILE A 4 6.62 -8.07 26.89
CA ILE A 4 6.18 -6.68 26.76
C ILE A 4 6.92 -5.99 25.63
N GLN A 5 8.23 -6.19 25.53
CA GLN A 5 9.03 -5.62 24.43
C GLN A 5 8.65 -6.21 23.09
N THR A 6 8.41 -7.51 23.03
CA THR A 6 8.00 -8.19 21.80
C THR A 6 6.65 -7.65 21.31
N ARG A 7 5.69 -7.49 22.23
CA ARG A 7 4.37 -6.94 21.89
C ARG A 7 4.46 -5.47 21.46
N ALA A 8 5.26 -4.67 22.16
CA ALA A 8 5.46 -3.26 21.81
C ALA A 8 6.05 -3.11 20.41
N THR A 9 7.04 -3.95 20.06
CA THR A 9 7.65 -3.96 18.73
C THR A 9 6.63 -4.34 17.66
N LEU A 10 5.80 -5.34 17.93
CA LEU A 10 4.76 -5.77 16.99
C LEU A 10 3.73 -4.66 16.79
N ASP A 11 3.27 -4.01 17.86
CA ASP A 11 2.29 -2.92 17.78
C ASP A 11 2.85 -1.75 16.97
N GLU A 12 4.12 -1.43 17.14
CA GLU A 12 4.79 -0.40 16.35
C GLU A 12 4.85 -0.77 14.87
N SER A 13 5.20 -2.02 14.56
CA SER A 13 5.23 -2.52 13.18
C SER A 13 3.86 -2.49 12.54
N LEU A 14 2.80 -2.86 13.27
CA LEU A 14 1.43 -2.84 12.76
C LEU A 14 0.94 -1.41 12.53
N ARG A 15 1.34 -0.48 13.38
CA ARG A 15 1.03 0.94 13.20
C ARG A 15 1.71 1.50 11.96
N ALA A 16 2.99 1.17 11.75
CA ALA A 16 3.72 1.57 10.56
C ALA A 16 3.07 1.01 9.30
N LEU A 17 2.63 -0.25 9.34
CA LEU A 17 1.91 -0.88 8.23
C LEU A 17 0.63 -0.12 7.90
N THR A 18 -0.15 0.24 8.93
CA THR A 18 -1.38 1.01 8.76
C THR A 18 -1.10 2.37 8.13
N ASP A 19 -0.07 3.06 8.59
CA ASP A 19 0.34 4.36 8.04
C ASP A 19 0.73 4.24 6.57
N ASP A 20 1.46 3.19 6.21
CA ASP A 20 1.87 2.94 4.83
C ASP A 20 0.65 2.66 3.93
N LEU A 21 -0.32 1.90 4.45
CA LEU A 21 -1.56 1.63 3.73
C LEU A 21 -2.37 2.90 3.47
N VAL A 22 -2.44 3.79 4.45
CA VAL A 22 -3.14 5.07 4.31
C VAL A 22 -2.45 5.94 3.26
N ARG A 23 -1.12 5.99 3.27
CA ARG A 23 -0.37 6.75 2.26
C ARG A 23 -0.59 6.19 0.86
N LEU A 24 -0.53 4.87 0.71
CA LEU A 24 -0.76 4.23 -0.59
C LEU A 24 -2.18 4.50 -1.08
N SER A 25 -3.16 4.43 -0.19
CA SER A 25 -4.56 4.74 -0.50
C SER A 25 -4.71 6.18 -1.02
N ASN A 26 -4.05 7.14 -0.38
CA ASN A 26 -4.09 8.53 -0.80
C ASN A 26 -3.43 8.74 -2.17
N GLU A 27 -2.33 8.03 -2.44
CA GLU A 27 -1.64 8.10 -3.73
C GLU A 27 -2.51 7.52 -4.85
N VAL A 28 -3.18 6.40 -4.60
CA VAL A 28 -4.10 5.78 -5.56
C VAL A 28 -5.28 6.71 -5.84
N ASP A 29 -5.84 7.32 -4.80
CA ASP A 29 -6.94 8.26 -4.91
C ASP A 29 -6.56 9.46 -5.80
N THR A 30 -5.37 10.01 -5.58
CA THR A 30 -4.81 11.09 -6.41
C THR A 30 -4.64 10.64 -7.86
N ALA A 31 -4.14 9.42 -8.08
CA ALA A 31 -3.95 8.88 -9.42
C ALA A 31 -5.28 8.75 -10.17
N ILE A 32 -6.32 8.29 -9.49
CA ILE A 32 -7.66 8.17 -10.08
C ILE A 32 -8.19 9.55 -10.48
N GLU A 33 -8.10 10.52 -9.58
CA GLU A 33 -8.55 11.88 -9.83
C GLU A 33 -7.82 12.50 -11.02
N GLN A 34 -6.50 12.37 -11.08
CA GLN A 34 -5.68 12.88 -12.16
C GLN A 34 -5.98 12.18 -13.49
N SER A 35 -6.27 10.87 -13.46
CA SER A 35 -6.62 10.10 -14.65
C SER A 35 -7.91 10.60 -15.28
N ILE A 36 -8.92 10.89 -14.45
CA ILE A 36 -10.19 11.44 -14.90
C ILE A 36 -9.96 12.82 -15.52
N ARG A 37 -9.13 13.64 -14.90
CA ARG A 37 -8.79 14.99 -15.39
C ARG A 37 -8.05 14.91 -16.73
N ALA A 38 -7.07 14.01 -16.84
CA ALA A 38 -6.30 13.83 -18.08
C ALA A 38 -7.20 13.39 -19.22
N TYR A 39 -8.10 12.45 -18.96
CA TYR A 39 -9.06 11.97 -19.96
C TYR A 39 -10.01 13.09 -20.40
N SER A 40 -10.58 13.82 -19.44
CA SER A 40 -11.55 14.89 -19.72
C SER A 40 -10.95 16.04 -20.54
N ASN A 41 -9.67 16.35 -20.31
CA ASN A 41 -8.97 17.48 -20.94
C ASN A 41 -8.07 17.04 -22.10
N CYS A 42 -8.00 15.75 -22.41
CA CYS A 42 -7.09 15.18 -23.41
C CYS A 42 -5.63 15.61 -23.13
N ASP A 43 -5.25 15.60 -21.85
CA ASP A 43 -3.93 16.05 -21.38
C ASP A 43 -2.94 14.89 -21.43
N VAL A 44 -2.16 14.83 -22.51
CA VAL A 44 -1.18 13.77 -22.75
C VAL A 44 -0.03 13.82 -21.74
N GLU A 45 0.42 15.01 -21.39
CA GLU A 45 1.51 15.17 -20.41
C GLU A 45 1.10 14.66 -19.04
N LEU A 46 -0.11 15.00 -18.58
CA LEU A 46 -0.63 14.50 -17.31
C LEU A 46 -0.80 12.98 -17.35
N ALA A 47 -1.27 12.43 -18.46
CA ALA A 47 -1.40 10.98 -18.65
C ALA A 47 -0.05 10.28 -18.53
N GLN A 48 1.00 10.85 -19.10
CA GLN A 48 2.37 10.32 -18.99
C GLN A 48 2.90 10.37 -17.56
N GLN A 49 2.59 11.44 -16.83
CA GLN A 49 2.95 11.54 -15.41
C GLN A 49 2.26 10.47 -14.56
N ILE A 50 0.99 10.19 -14.84
CA ILE A 50 0.22 9.16 -14.13
C ILE A 50 0.84 7.79 -14.35
N ILE A 51 1.25 7.47 -15.57
CA ILE A 51 1.92 6.22 -15.89
C ILE A 51 3.25 6.10 -15.14
N ALA A 52 4.02 7.17 -15.08
CA ALA A 52 5.28 7.21 -14.34
C ALA A 52 5.06 7.03 -12.84
N GLU A 53 4.03 7.66 -12.27
CA GLU A 53 3.70 7.52 -10.85
C GLU A 53 3.21 6.12 -10.49
N ASP A 54 2.58 5.40 -11.42
CA ASP A 54 2.13 4.03 -11.20
C ASP A 54 3.29 3.10 -10.83
N ALA A 55 4.47 3.32 -11.40
CA ALA A 55 5.67 2.56 -11.04
C ALA A 55 6.04 2.76 -9.56
N LYS A 56 5.85 3.96 -9.02
CA LYS A 56 6.11 4.25 -7.61
C LYS A 56 5.10 3.56 -6.70
N ILE A 57 3.83 3.58 -7.09
CA ILE A 57 2.76 2.88 -6.37
C ILE A 57 3.08 1.38 -6.30
N ASN A 58 3.51 0.81 -7.40
CA ASN A 58 3.87 -0.59 -7.49
C ASN A 58 5.07 -0.94 -6.60
N SER A 59 6.09 -0.07 -6.57
CA SER A 59 7.25 -0.23 -5.68
C SER A 59 6.84 -0.20 -4.22
N LYS A 60 5.94 0.70 -3.84
CA LYS A 60 5.42 0.78 -2.47
C LYS A 60 4.63 -0.46 -2.09
N ARG A 61 3.87 -1.01 -3.01
CA ARG A 61 3.16 -2.26 -2.80
C ARG A 61 4.13 -3.38 -2.41
N PHE A 62 5.22 -3.54 -3.16
CA PHE A 62 6.23 -4.56 -2.86
C PHE A 62 6.88 -4.32 -1.50
N GLU A 63 7.18 -3.09 -1.15
CA GLU A 63 7.73 -2.73 0.15
C GLU A 63 6.80 -3.14 1.29
N ILE A 64 5.52 -2.85 1.16
CA ILE A 64 4.52 -3.19 2.17
C ILE A 64 4.39 -4.71 2.30
N GLU A 65 4.35 -5.43 1.18
CA GLU A 65 4.28 -6.89 1.19
C GLU A 65 5.50 -7.51 1.85
N GLU A 66 6.70 -7.00 1.56
CA GLU A 66 7.93 -7.44 2.22
C GLU A 66 7.89 -7.20 3.72
N ASN A 67 7.41 -6.03 4.13
CA ASN A 67 7.28 -5.70 5.55
C ASN A 67 6.29 -6.64 6.25
N CYS A 68 5.19 -6.98 5.60
CA CYS A 68 4.22 -7.95 6.13
C CYS A 68 4.86 -9.32 6.35
N LEU A 69 5.60 -9.80 5.37
CA LEU A 69 6.29 -11.09 5.46
C LEU A 69 7.34 -11.06 6.56
N HIS A 70 8.09 -9.97 6.67
CA HIS A 70 9.09 -9.79 7.71
C HIS A 70 8.48 -9.87 9.11
N ILE A 71 7.35 -9.20 9.32
CA ILE A 71 6.63 -9.23 10.59
C ILE A 71 6.17 -10.66 10.92
N MET A 72 5.62 -11.37 9.93
CA MET A 72 5.14 -12.74 10.12
C MET A 72 6.28 -13.68 10.54
N VAL A 73 7.44 -13.54 9.91
CA VAL A 73 8.58 -14.44 10.16
C VAL A 73 9.29 -14.08 11.47
N THR A 74 9.48 -12.80 11.76
CA THR A 74 10.34 -12.35 12.87
C THR A 74 9.60 -12.14 14.19
N GLN A 75 8.32 -11.81 14.15
CA GLN A 75 7.58 -11.41 15.36
C GLN A 75 6.50 -12.41 15.77
N GLN A 76 6.25 -13.43 14.99
CA GLN A 76 5.31 -14.51 15.30
C GLN A 76 3.99 -13.97 15.88
N PRO A 77 3.23 -13.17 15.12
CA PRO A 77 2.01 -12.56 15.62
C PRO A 77 0.94 -13.60 15.95
N VAL A 78 0.10 -13.30 16.94
CA VAL A 78 -1.04 -14.15 17.28
C VAL A 78 -2.13 -14.03 16.21
N ALA A 79 -3.12 -14.91 16.24
CA ALA A 79 -4.14 -15.04 15.18
C ALA A 79 -4.83 -13.73 14.81
N GLY A 80 -5.14 -12.86 15.79
CA GLY A 80 -5.78 -11.57 15.54
C GLY A 80 -4.87 -10.61 14.75
N ASP A 81 -3.60 -10.56 15.13
CA ASP A 81 -2.60 -9.74 14.46
C ASP A 81 -2.31 -10.28 13.05
N MET A 82 -2.26 -11.62 12.92
CA MET A 82 -2.06 -12.27 11.64
C MET A 82 -3.20 -11.93 10.66
N ARG A 83 -4.44 -11.93 11.13
CA ARG A 83 -5.60 -11.54 10.30
C ARG A 83 -5.49 -10.08 9.85
N MET A 84 -5.02 -9.20 10.72
CA MET A 84 -4.79 -7.80 10.39
C MET A 84 -3.76 -7.65 9.27
N ILE A 85 -2.65 -8.41 9.36
CA ILE A 85 -1.58 -8.38 8.36
C ILE A 85 -2.10 -8.91 7.01
N VAL A 86 -2.80 -10.05 7.02
CA VAL A 86 -3.37 -10.64 5.80
C VAL A 86 -4.39 -9.70 5.17
N THR A 87 -5.24 -9.07 5.97
CA THR A 87 -6.18 -8.06 5.49
C THR A 87 -5.45 -6.89 4.84
N GLY A 88 -4.36 -6.44 5.47
CA GLY A 88 -3.50 -5.38 4.91
C GLY A 88 -2.93 -5.76 3.55
N MET A 89 -2.45 -6.98 3.39
CA MET A 89 -1.93 -7.49 2.11
C MET A 89 -3.03 -7.52 1.03
N ASN A 90 -4.24 -7.91 1.40
CA ASN A 90 -5.37 -7.92 0.47
C ASN A 90 -5.75 -6.50 0.05
N ILE A 91 -5.74 -5.55 0.98
CA ILE A 91 -5.99 -4.14 0.68
C ILE A 91 -4.93 -3.60 -0.29
N VAL A 92 -3.66 -3.91 -0.05
CA VAL A 92 -2.56 -3.50 -0.94
C VAL A 92 -2.77 -4.01 -2.35
N THR A 93 -3.17 -5.28 -2.50
CA THR A 93 -3.46 -5.89 -3.79
C THR A 93 -4.58 -5.15 -4.52
N GLU A 94 -5.65 -4.81 -3.81
CA GLU A 94 -6.77 -4.06 -4.41
C GLU A 94 -6.36 -2.64 -4.78
N LEU A 95 -5.57 -1.96 -3.95
CA LEU A 95 -5.07 -0.62 -4.25
C LEU A 95 -4.18 -0.62 -5.48
N GLU A 96 -3.32 -1.64 -5.63
CA GLU A 96 -2.47 -1.79 -6.81
C GLU A 96 -3.31 -1.94 -8.07
N ARG A 97 -4.36 -2.75 -8.01
CA ARG A 97 -5.28 -2.94 -9.15
C ARG A 97 -5.99 -1.64 -9.52
N MET A 98 -6.43 -0.88 -8.54
CA MET A 98 -7.04 0.43 -8.76
C MET A 98 -6.05 1.40 -9.41
N GLY A 99 -4.80 1.40 -8.98
CA GLY A 99 -3.73 2.20 -9.56
C GLY A 99 -3.47 1.81 -11.01
N ASP A 100 -3.42 0.52 -11.32
CA ASP A 100 -3.24 0.02 -12.68
C ASP A 100 -4.39 0.47 -13.58
N HIS A 101 -5.63 0.39 -13.10
CA HIS A 101 -6.79 0.85 -13.85
C HIS A 101 -6.71 2.35 -14.13
N ALA A 102 -6.30 3.15 -13.14
CA ALA A 102 -6.12 4.59 -13.29
C ALA A 102 -5.08 4.91 -14.37
N ALA A 103 -3.94 4.21 -14.36
CA ALA A 103 -2.88 4.40 -15.35
C ALA A 103 -3.32 3.96 -16.74
N GLY A 104 -4.25 3.00 -16.86
CA GLY A 104 -4.76 2.50 -18.11
C GLY A 104 -5.82 3.38 -18.79
N ILE A 105 -6.34 4.37 -18.08
CA ILE A 105 -7.31 5.31 -18.65
C ILE A 105 -6.60 6.27 -19.60
#